data_06a74cd55a36c596d2e82f7630b6d319
#
_entry.id   06a74cd55a36c596d2e82f7630b6d319
#
_cell.length_a   1.000
_cell.length_b   1.000
_cell.length_c   1.000
_cell.angle_alpha   90.00
_cell.angle_beta   90.00
_cell.angle_gamma   90.00
#
_symmetry.space_group_name_H-M   'P 1'
#
loop_
_entity.id
_entity.type
_entity.pdbx_description
1 polymer ?
#
loop_
_entity_poly.entity_id
_entity_poly.type
_entity_poly.pdbx_seq_one_letter_code
_entity_poly.pdbx_strand_id
1 'polypeptide(L)'
;MKKIYNSVALAVALVVGAQALTACALMQKEKVDTLAVGTFAVDDISVHVTNLVTHEMLPNDNLISIDFTQMLQEKEKYLGHNVAEALTKKGYAIEKVLPEKERQKGDVSVMSASGVPLIINLVPLQESNLYEMKVKLNGIFYYRMYALTDGKLVPVSAWSQAGL
;
A
#
# COMPACT_ATOMS: atom_id res chain seq x y z
N MET A 1 61.17 28.77 -3.43
CA MET A 1 59.75 29.17 -3.46
C MET A 1 58.81 28.23 -4.23
N LYS A 2 59.22 27.04 -4.69
CA LYS A 2 58.34 26.10 -5.48
C LYS A 2 57.64 25.02 -4.65
N LYS A 3 57.93 24.83 -3.37
CA LYS A 3 57.37 23.78 -2.51
C LYS A 3 56.04 24.13 -1.81
N ILE A 4 55.67 25.40 -1.70
CA ILE A 4 54.49 25.82 -0.98
C ILE A 4 53.21 25.70 -1.83
N TYR A 5 53.30 25.87 -3.15
CA TYR A 5 52.14 25.77 -4.04
C TYR A 5 51.55 24.36 -4.17
N ASN A 6 52.36 23.30 -4.04
CA ASN A 6 51.85 21.96 -4.15
C ASN A 6 51.04 21.50 -2.91
N SER A 7 51.31 22.07 -1.75
CA SER A 7 50.57 21.69 -0.53
C SER A 7 49.21 22.32 -0.45
N VAL A 8 49.02 23.51 -1.00
CA VAL A 8 47.73 24.21 -1.02
C VAL A 8 46.77 23.57 -2.05
N ALA A 9 47.31 23.16 -3.20
CA ALA A 9 46.50 22.51 -4.22
C ALA A 9 45.97 21.15 -3.76
N LEU A 10 46.74 20.38 -2.98
CA LEU A 10 46.31 19.09 -2.44
C LEU A 10 45.25 19.22 -1.35
N ALA A 11 45.31 20.26 -0.52
CA ALA A 11 44.33 20.51 0.53
C ALA A 11 42.96 20.90 -0.04
N VAL A 12 42.95 21.71 -1.10
CA VAL A 12 41.68 22.11 -1.77
C VAL A 12 40.98 20.93 -2.46
N ALA A 13 41.75 20.05 -3.07
CA ALA A 13 41.19 18.85 -3.72
C ALA A 13 40.53 17.88 -2.73
N LEU A 14 41.10 17.76 -1.51
CA LEU A 14 40.54 16.90 -0.47
C LEU A 14 39.22 17.43 0.13
N VAL A 15 39.09 18.74 0.26
CA VAL A 15 37.88 19.38 0.81
C VAL A 15 36.72 19.30 -0.17
N VAL A 16 36.95 19.46 -1.47
CA VAL A 16 35.90 19.34 -2.50
C VAL A 16 35.45 17.90 -2.68
N GLY A 17 36.34 16.92 -2.55
CA GLY A 17 36.01 15.49 -2.63
C GLY A 17 35.14 14.99 -1.46
N ALA A 18 35.34 15.53 -0.26
CA ALA A 18 34.58 15.15 0.92
C ALA A 18 33.13 15.68 0.90
N GLN A 19 32.89 16.82 0.27
CA GLN A 19 31.54 17.39 0.18
C GLN A 19 30.66 16.67 -0.85
N ALA A 20 31.24 16.11 -1.90
CA ALA A 20 30.48 15.36 -2.93
C ALA A 20 29.95 14.03 -2.38
N LEU A 21 30.69 13.37 -1.48
CA LEU A 21 30.28 12.08 -0.89
C LEU A 21 29.17 12.25 0.16
N THR A 22 29.14 13.36 0.90
CA THR A 22 28.07 13.64 1.86
C THR A 22 26.75 14.02 1.19
N ALA A 23 26.78 14.70 0.05
CA ALA A 23 25.57 15.04 -0.70
C ALA A 23 24.86 13.78 -1.27
N CYS A 24 25.63 12.79 -1.76
CA CYS A 24 25.05 11.54 -2.24
C CYS A 24 24.45 10.68 -1.10
N ALA A 25 25.05 10.70 0.08
CA ALA A 25 24.54 9.95 1.23
C ALA A 25 23.25 10.57 1.80
N LEU A 26 23.13 11.91 1.77
CA LEU A 26 21.90 12.61 2.17
C LEU A 26 20.75 12.39 1.18
N MET A 27 21.02 12.36 -0.14
CA MET A 27 19.99 12.08 -1.14
C MET A 27 19.49 10.62 -1.10
N GLN A 28 20.32 9.66 -0.69
CA GLN A 28 19.86 8.27 -0.51
C GLN A 28 19.02 8.08 0.76
N LYS A 29 19.25 8.87 1.81
CA LYS A 29 18.49 8.76 3.06
C LYS A 29 17.08 9.33 2.94
N GLU A 30 16.88 10.37 2.14
CA GLU A 30 15.57 10.98 1.90
C GLU A 30 14.66 10.09 1.04
N LYS A 31 15.23 9.20 0.20
CA LYS A 31 14.46 8.31 -0.70
C LYS A 31 13.90 7.06 0.00
N VAL A 32 14.35 6.73 1.20
CA VAL A 32 13.94 5.51 1.92
C VAL A 32 12.80 5.79 2.90
N ASP A 33 12.67 7.00 3.43
CA ASP A 33 11.66 7.34 4.44
C ASP A 33 10.26 7.68 3.88
N THR A 34 10.13 7.91 2.58
CA THR A 34 8.85 8.23 1.93
C THR A 34 7.93 7.03 1.69
N LEU A 35 8.35 5.81 2.02
CA LEU A 35 7.60 4.57 1.72
C LEU A 35 7.02 3.85 2.95
N ALA A 36 7.26 4.34 4.15
CA ALA A 36 6.73 3.73 5.36
C ALA A 36 5.37 4.34 5.74
N VAL A 37 4.33 4.04 4.97
CA VAL A 37 2.97 4.08 5.53
C VAL A 37 2.95 3.05 6.65
N GLY A 38 2.98 3.50 7.90
CA GLY A 38 2.88 2.63 9.06
C GLY A 38 1.55 1.87 9.07
N THR A 39 1.49 0.76 9.78
CA THR A 39 0.26 -0.03 9.93
C THR A 39 -0.93 0.80 10.41
N PHE A 40 -0.69 1.80 11.26
CA PHE A 40 -1.74 2.72 11.76
C PHE A 40 -2.43 3.56 10.68
N ALA A 41 -1.74 3.92 9.60
CA ALA A 41 -2.36 4.64 8.50
C ALA A 41 -3.33 3.76 7.69
N VAL A 42 -3.20 2.45 7.80
CA VAL A 42 -4.02 1.47 7.08
C VAL A 42 -5.34 1.20 7.79
N ASP A 43 -5.39 1.33 9.13
CA ASP A 43 -6.62 1.10 9.91
C ASP A 43 -7.74 2.07 9.51
N ASP A 44 -7.43 3.34 9.36
CA ASP A 44 -8.40 4.36 8.93
C ASP A 44 -8.97 4.06 7.54
N ILE A 45 -8.16 3.50 6.63
CA ILE A 45 -8.59 3.17 5.26
C ILE A 45 -9.50 1.95 5.24
N SER A 46 -9.30 0.99 6.13
CA SER A 46 -10.13 -0.23 6.21
C SER A 46 -11.61 0.10 6.38
N VAL A 47 -11.90 1.16 7.13
CA VAL A 47 -13.28 1.68 7.31
C VAL A 47 -13.85 2.18 5.99
N HIS A 48 -13.05 2.88 5.17
CA HIS A 48 -13.52 3.40 3.89
C HIS A 48 -13.82 2.29 2.88
N VAL A 49 -12.97 1.25 2.82
CA VAL A 49 -13.22 0.08 1.96
C VAL A 49 -14.43 -0.71 2.46
N THR A 50 -14.53 -0.93 3.77
CA THR A 50 -15.69 -1.61 4.37
C THR A 50 -16.99 -0.88 4.06
N ASN A 51 -17.01 0.45 4.17
CA ASN A 51 -18.18 1.25 3.85
C ASN A 51 -18.54 1.19 2.37
N LEU A 52 -17.54 1.20 1.46
CA LEU A 52 -17.77 0.99 0.03
C LEU A 52 -18.47 -0.35 -0.20
N VAL A 53 -17.91 -1.44 0.33
CA VAL A 53 -18.47 -2.78 0.15
C VAL A 53 -19.89 -2.87 0.68
N THR A 54 -20.16 -2.33 1.87
CA THR A 54 -21.50 -2.38 2.47
C THR A 54 -22.52 -1.45 1.80
N HIS A 55 -22.05 -0.47 1.03
CA HIS A 55 -22.91 0.36 0.21
C HIS A 55 -23.29 -0.34 -1.11
N GLU A 56 -22.35 -1.04 -1.71
CA GLU A 56 -22.50 -1.70 -3.01
C GLU A 56 -23.14 -3.09 -2.92
N MET A 57 -23.09 -3.72 -1.74
CA MET A 57 -23.57 -5.09 -1.54
C MET A 57 -24.58 -5.17 -0.41
N LEU A 58 -25.71 -5.84 -0.67
CA LEU A 58 -26.67 -6.15 0.38
C LEU A 58 -26.16 -7.34 1.23
N PRO A 59 -26.45 -7.38 2.54
CA PRO A 59 -26.02 -8.47 3.43
C PRO A 59 -26.47 -9.87 3.02
N ASN A 60 -27.46 -9.99 2.17
CA ASN A 60 -28.00 -11.27 1.71
C ASN A 60 -27.24 -11.89 0.51
N ASP A 61 -26.34 -11.15 -0.14
CA ASP A 61 -25.52 -11.63 -1.29
C ASP A 61 -24.14 -12.18 -0.90
N ASN A 62 -23.82 -12.43 0.10
CA ASN A 62 -23.30 -12.84 1.39
C ASN A 62 -21.91 -13.40 1.48
N LEU A 63 -21.36 -14.08 0.49
CA LEU A 63 -20.00 -14.58 0.53
C LEU A 63 -19.09 -13.64 -0.25
N ILE A 64 -18.15 -13.00 0.44
CA ILE A 64 -17.12 -12.17 -0.18
C ILE A 64 -15.81 -12.94 -0.18
N SER A 65 -15.21 -13.08 -1.35
CA SER A 65 -13.94 -13.74 -1.53
C SER A 65 -12.82 -12.70 -1.63
N ILE A 66 -12.00 -12.58 -0.58
CA ILE A 66 -10.87 -11.64 -0.56
C ILE A 66 -9.63 -12.34 -1.11
N ASP A 67 -9.10 -11.83 -2.21
CA ASP A 67 -7.96 -12.41 -2.91
C ASP A 67 -6.63 -11.83 -2.40
N PHE A 68 -5.99 -12.54 -1.47
CA PHE A 68 -4.67 -12.17 -0.93
C PHE A 68 -3.52 -12.50 -1.89
N THR A 69 -3.76 -13.27 -2.95
CA THR A 69 -2.72 -13.58 -3.95
C THR A 69 -2.32 -12.36 -4.76
N GLN A 70 -3.22 -11.38 -4.87
CA GLN A 70 -3.02 -10.13 -5.58
C GLN A 70 -2.42 -9.02 -4.69
N MET A 71 -2.33 -9.26 -3.38
CA MET A 71 -1.78 -8.31 -2.41
C MET A 71 -0.28 -8.55 -2.24
N LEU A 72 0.53 -7.78 -2.94
CA LEU A 72 1.98 -8.00 -3.01
C LEU A 72 2.73 -7.42 -1.81
N GLN A 73 2.16 -6.42 -1.14
CA GLN A 73 2.79 -5.71 -0.03
C GLN A 73 2.15 -6.11 1.31
N GLU A 74 2.96 -6.18 2.36
CA GLU A 74 2.47 -6.53 3.71
C GLU A 74 1.38 -5.58 4.22
N LYS A 75 1.47 -4.28 3.89
CA LYS A 75 0.44 -3.30 4.21
C LYS A 75 -0.91 -3.59 3.52
N GLU A 76 -0.88 -4.11 2.30
CA GLU A 76 -2.10 -4.50 1.58
C GLU A 76 -2.73 -5.74 2.21
N LYS A 77 -1.92 -6.72 2.59
CA LYS A 77 -2.39 -7.90 3.33
C LYS A 77 -3.00 -7.51 4.67
N TYR A 78 -2.32 -6.64 5.41
CA TYR A 78 -2.85 -6.12 6.67
C TYR A 78 -4.18 -5.40 6.47
N LEU A 79 -4.30 -4.55 5.46
CA LEU A 79 -5.56 -3.90 5.06
C LEU A 79 -6.65 -4.95 4.74
N GLY A 80 -6.31 -5.95 3.94
CA GLY A 80 -7.23 -7.04 3.59
C GLY A 80 -7.74 -7.79 4.83
N HIS A 81 -6.88 -8.06 5.80
CA HIS A 81 -7.28 -8.68 7.08
C HIS A 81 -8.23 -7.80 7.88
N ASN A 82 -7.96 -6.49 8.00
CA ASN A 82 -8.81 -5.55 8.75
C ASN A 82 -10.18 -5.39 8.07
N VAL A 83 -10.21 -5.33 6.74
CA VAL A 83 -11.46 -5.29 5.97
C VAL A 83 -12.25 -6.59 6.17
N ALA A 84 -11.59 -7.76 6.11
CA ALA A 84 -12.23 -9.05 6.35
C ALA A 84 -12.89 -9.11 7.75
N GLU A 85 -12.18 -8.68 8.78
CA GLU A 85 -12.69 -8.64 10.14
C GLU A 85 -13.88 -7.68 10.29
N ALA A 86 -13.77 -6.47 9.72
CA ALA A 86 -14.82 -5.47 9.76
C ALA A 86 -16.10 -5.93 9.03
N LEU A 87 -15.95 -6.58 7.87
CA LEU A 87 -17.08 -7.15 7.13
C LEU A 87 -17.72 -8.32 7.88
N THR A 88 -16.91 -9.19 8.49
CA THR A 88 -17.44 -10.28 9.34
C THR A 88 -18.26 -9.75 10.51
N LYS A 89 -17.80 -8.68 11.17
CA LYS A 89 -18.57 -8.00 12.24
C LYS A 89 -19.89 -7.41 11.74
N LYS A 90 -19.98 -7.10 10.45
CA LYS A 90 -21.21 -6.62 9.79
C LYS A 90 -22.11 -7.75 9.24
N GLY A 91 -21.75 -9.01 9.48
CA GLY A 91 -22.55 -10.19 9.11
C GLY A 91 -22.27 -10.78 7.73
N TYR A 92 -21.20 -10.32 7.05
CA TYR A 92 -20.78 -10.94 5.79
C TYR A 92 -20.00 -12.22 6.06
N ALA A 93 -20.23 -13.26 5.24
CA ALA A 93 -19.36 -14.43 5.18
C ALA A 93 -18.10 -14.09 4.36
N ILE A 94 -16.93 -14.42 4.88
CA ILE A 94 -15.66 -14.10 4.23
C ILE A 94 -14.89 -15.36 3.90
N GLU A 95 -14.54 -15.50 2.64
CA GLU A 95 -13.59 -16.48 2.13
C GLU A 95 -12.25 -15.77 1.86
N LYS A 96 -11.13 -16.37 2.31
CA LYS A 96 -9.79 -15.84 2.06
C LYS A 96 -9.08 -16.72 1.03
N VAL A 97 -8.76 -16.17 -0.13
CA VAL A 97 -7.92 -16.83 -1.14
C VAL A 97 -6.46 -16.50 -0.82
N LEU A 98 -5.75 -17.48 -0.26
CA LEU A 98 -4.36 -17.32 0.19
C LEU A 98 -3.37 -17.79 -0.89
N PRO A 99 -2.15 -17.20 -0.97
CA PRO A 99 -1.07 -17.73 -1.77
C PRO A 99 -0.73 -19.17 -1.35
N GLU A 100 -0.31 -19.99 -2.29
CA GLU A 100 -0.02 -21.42 -2.06
C GLU A 100 0.95 -21.67 -0.89
N LYS A 101 1.92 -20.76 -0.71
CA LYS A 101 2.92 -20.83 0.37
C LYS A 101 2.35 -20.54 1.77
N GLU A 102 1.22 -19.87 1.85
CA GLU A 102 0.55 -19.47 3.11
C GLU A 102 -0.59 -20.41 3.50
N ARG A 103 -0.91 -21.40 2.64
CA ARG A 103 -1.96 -22.39 2.92
C ARG A 103 -1.48 -23.40 3.95
N GLN A 104 -2.28 -23.61 4.97
CA GLN A 104 -2.04 -24.68 5.92
C GLN A 104 -2.36 -26.04 5.29
N LYS A 105 -1.63 -27.08 5.75
CA LYS A 105 -1.83 -28.45 5.27
C LYS A 105 -3.22 -28.94 5.72
N GLY A 106 -4.19 -28.94 4.83
CA GLY A 106 -5.58 -29.26 5.12
C GLY A 106 -6.58 -28.22 4.63
N ASP A 107 -6.13 -27.05 4.22
CA ASP A 107 -6.99 -26.08 3.55
C ASP A 107 -7.47 -26.65 2.22
N VAL A 108 -8.77 -26.71 2.05
CA VAL A 108 -9.38 -27.13 0.78
C VAL A 108 -8.91 -26.16 -0.29
N SER A 109 -8.27 -26.71 -1.32
CA SER A 109 -7.85 -25.92 -2.48
C SER A 109 -9.08 -25.38 -3.18
N VAL A 110 -9.52 -24.19 -2.80
CA VAL A 110 -10.58 -23.49 -3.53
C VAL A 110 -9.95 -22.89 -4.78
N MET A 111 -9.92 -23.69 -5.85
CA MET A 111 -9.45 -23.25 -7.17
C MET A 111 -10.43 -22.28 -7.84
N SER A 112 -11.64 -22.12 -7.31
CA SER A 112 -12.57 -21.07 -7.73
C SER A 112 -13.20 -20.47 -6.47
N ALA A 113 -12.95 -19.19 -6.24
CA ALA A 113 -13.67 -18.43 -5.23
C ALA A 113 -15.17 -18.51 -5.53
N SER A 114 -15.96 -18.99 -4.58
CA SER A 114 -17.41 -19.12 -4.72
C SER A 114 -18.13 -17.80 -4.38
N GLY A 115 -17.42 -16.88 -3.73
CA GLY A 115 -17.95 -15.61 -3.30
C GLY A 115 -17.74 -14.47 -4.32
N VAL A 116 -18.32 -13.32 -4.01
CA VAL A 116 -18.08 -12.08 -4.76
C VAL A 116 -16.63 -11.67 -4.59
N PRO A 117 -15.85 -11.57 -5.67
CA PRO A 117 -14.43 -11.28 -5.57
C PRO A 117 -14.18 -9.84 -5.12
N LEU A 118 -13.34 -9.68 -4.09
CA LEU A 118 -12.84 -8.42 -3.59
C LEU A 118 -11.31 -8.40 -3.65
N ILE A 119 -10.76 -7.49 -4.43
CA ILE A 119 -9.32 -7.25 -4.55
C ILE A 119 -9.05 -5.81 -4.09
N ILE A 120 -8.04 -5.63 -3.26
CA ILE A 120 -7.68 -4.32 -2.69
C ILE A 120 -6.20 -4.08 -2.95
N ASN A 121 -5.88 -2.95 -3.59
CA ASN A 121 -4.50 -2.51 -3.82
C ASN A 121 -4.32 -1.07 -3.35
N LEU A 122 -3.19 -0.78 -2.73
CA LEU A 122 -2.78 0.55 -2.29
C LEU A 122 -1.43 0.90 -2.92
N VAL A 123 -1.47 1.71 -3.97
CA VAL A 123 -0.31 2.02 -4.80
C VAL A 123 0.19 3.43 -4.50
N PRO A 124 1.47 3.61 -4.10
CA PRO A 124 2.06 4.93 -4.01
C PRO A 124 2.24 5.52 -5.41
N LEU A 125 1.88 6.78 -5.58
CA LEU A 125 2.19 7.51 -6.81
C LEU A 125 3.61 8.06 -6.72
N GLN A 126 4.36 7.87 -7.81
CA GLN A 126 5.76 8.26 -7.85
C GLN A 126 5.94 9.75 -7.57
N GLU A 127 7.00 10.07 -6.81
CA GLU A 127 7.44 11.43 -6.49
C GLU A 127 6.40 12.30 -5.73
N SER A 128 5.42 11.68 -5.09
CA SER A 128 4.39 12.38 -4.32
C SER A 128 4.09 11.68 -3.00
N ASN A 129 3.46 12.41 -2.08
CA ASN A 129 2.87 11.84 -0.88
C ASN A 129 1.45 11.26 -1.13
N LEU A 130 1.09 11.03 -2.39
CA LEU A 130 -0.21 10.53 -2.79
C LEU A 130 -0.20 9.02 -2.97
N TYR A 131 -1.34 8.41 -2.65
CA TYR A 131 -1.61 6.99 -2.82
C TYR A 131 -2.93 6.81 -3.57
N GLU A 132 -2.95 5.87 -4.50
CA GLU A 132 -4.18 5.41 -5.12
C GLU A 132 -4.65 4.13 -4.42
N MET A 133 -5.86 4.18 -3.89
CA MET A 133 -6.59 2.99 -3.48
C MET A 133 -7.41 2.49 -4.65
N LYS A 134 -7.17 1.25 -5.04
CA LYS A 134 -7.94 0.55 -6.08
C LYS A 134 -8.65 -0.63 -5.45
N VAL A 135 -9.96 -0.64 -5.52
CA VAL A 135 -10.81 -1.74 -5.06
C VAL A 135 -11.53 -2.31 -6.27
N LYS A 136 -11.39 -3.62 -6.49
CA LYS A 136 -12.20 -4.35 -7.47
C LYS A 136 -13.22 -5.19 -6.70
N LEU A 137 -14.50 -4.88 -6.88
CA LEU A 137 -15.62 -5.57 -6.26
C LEU A 137 -16.57 -6.03 -7.35
N ASN A 138 -16.84 -7.33 -7.43
CA ASN A 138 -17.72 -7.93 -8.43
C ASN A 138 -17.43 -7.49 -9.88
N GLY A 139 -16.14 -7.38 -10.22
CA GLY A 139 -15.69 -6.95 -11.55
C GLY A 139 -15.62 -5.44 -11.77
N ILE A 140 -16.25 -4.63 -10.92
CA ILE A 140 -16.25 -3.17 -10.99
C ILE A 140 -15.03 -2.63 -10.25
N PHE A 141 -14.38 -1.63 -10.83
CA PHE A 141 -13.25 -0.94 -10.22
C PHE A 141 -13.69 0.35 -9.56
N TYR A 142 -13.25 0.55 -8.33
CA TYR A 142 -13.42 1.77 -7.55
C TYR A 142 -12.04 2.34 -7.22
N TYR A 143 -11.89 3.65 -7.38
CA TYR A 143 -10.64 4.36 -7.14
C TYR A 143 -10.86 5.49 -6.14
N ARG A 144 -9.90 5.70 -5.27
CA ARG A 144 -9.87 6.84 -4.36
C ARG A 144 -8.45 7.26 -4.09
N MET A 145 -8.23 8.58 -4.09
CA MET A 145 -6.92 9.14 -3.78
C MET A 145 -6.80 9.49 -2.30
N TYR A 146 -5.61 9.26 -1.77
CA TYR A 146 -5.23 9.60 -0.40
C TYR A 146 -3.93 10.37 -0.40
N ALA A 147 -3.80 11.35 0.49
CA ALA A 147 -2.53 11.99 0.81
C ALA A 147 -1.98 11.45 2.13
N LEU A 148 -0.68 11.20 2.18
CA LEU A 148 0.00 10.89 3.43
C LEU A 148 0.33 12.21 4.13
N THR A 149 -0.32 12.47 5.27
CA THR A 149 -0.15 13.67 6.08
C THR A 149 0.02 13.24 7.54
N ASP A 150 1.13 13.61 8.15
CA ASP A 150 1.44 13.28 9.56
C ASP A 150 1.34 11.78 9.87
N GLY A 151 1.80 10.93 8.94
CA GLY A 151 1.75 9.47 9.08
C GLY A 151 0.38 8.85 8.88
N LYS A 152 -0.64 9.62 8.49
CA LYS A 152 -2.00 9.16 8.20
C LYS A 152 -2.34 9.32 6.72
N LEU A 153 -3.14 8.40 6.21
CA LEU A 153 -3.70 8.50 4.87
C LEU A 153 -5.07 9.18 4.91
N VAL A 154 -5.09 10.43 4.45
CA VAL A 154 -6.29 11.27 4.43
C VAL A 154 -6.89 11.22 3.02
N PRO A 155 -8.19 10.95 2.85
CA PRO A 155 -8.82 10.94 1.54
C PRO A 155 -8.85 12.36 0.93
N VAL A 156 -8.38 12.48 -0.30
CA VAL A 156 -8.35 13.75 -1.06
C VAL A 156 -9.28 13.73 -2.27
N SER A 157 -9.96 12.61 -2.51
CA SER A 157 -11.01 12.50 -3.53
C SER A 157 -12.21 11.73 -3.00
N ALA A 158 -13.35 11.84 -3.67
CA ALA A 158 -14.45 10.88 -3.54
C ALA A 158 -14.06 9.54 -4.20
N TRP A 159 -14.86 8.49 -3.98
CA TRP A 159 -14.78 7.29 -4.79
C TRP A 159 -15.20 7.60 -6.22
N SER A 160 -14.43 7.15 -7.18
CA SER A 160 -14.76 7.13 -8.61
C SER A 160 -14.90 5.68 -9.05
N GLN A 161 -15.86 5.43 -9.92
CA GLN A 161 -16.11 4.10 -10.48
C GLN A 161 -15.63 4.08 -11.94
N ALA A 162 -14.87 3.04 -12.28
CA ALA A 162 -14.57 2.71 -13.66
C ALA A 162 -14.96 1.25 -13.86
N GLY A 163 -15.86 1.01 -14.78
CA GLY A 163 -16.30 -0.33 -15.12
C GLY A 163 -16.89 -0.31 -16.51
N LEU A 164 -16.47 -1.25 -17.29
CA LEU A 164 -16.95 -1.81 -18.54
C LEU A 164 -17.48 -0.86 -19.59
#